data_f023639f34b7e183529aabcaa8d64a47
#
_entry.id   f023639f34b7e183529aabcaa8d64a47
#
_cell.length_a   1.000
_cell.length_b   1.000
_cell.length_c   1.000
_cell.angle_alpha   90.00
_cell.angle_beta   90.00
_cell.angle_gamma   90.00
#
_symmetry.space_group_name_H-M   'P 1'
#
loop_
_entity.id
_entity.type
_entity.pdbx_description
1 polymer ?
#
loop_
_entity_poly.entity_id
_entity_poly.type
_entity_poly.pdbx_seq_one_letter_code
_entity_poly.pdbx_strand_id
1 'polypeptide(L)'
;MNNFPVNIEDYFARVLNIKMCMRKIFYPILLLALVACKGQQQTADSESVADPATESVNPEMGKNNGQSDADATAQPEVDAITSATSRPNQVSFNGRIVLPPQRQATVALTIGGVIKNTSLLPGQHVTKNSVIATLENPEFITLQQTYLDSHAQTEYLRMEYERQKNLSAEQAASQKKFQQSKADYLSMKSRQDAAAAQLSLLGVNPETLLRDGIQPLLEVKAPISGYVVNVAMNMGKYINPGEALCEVIDKSAPMLCLTTYEKDLADMQTGSPVQFRVNGMGTQTFNGTVISIGQKVDEVNRSLEVY
;
A
#
# COMPACT_ATOMS: atom_id res chain seq x y z
N MET A 1 10.37 38.33 -12.83
CA MET A 1 10.86 37.18 -12.05
C MET A 1 9.69 36.22 -11.94
N ASN A 2 9.61 35.30 -12.91
CA ASN A 2 8.47 34.35 -12.99
C ASN A 2 8.88 33.03 -12.32
N ASN A 3 8.35 32.80 -11.11
CA ASN A 3 8.37 31.50 -10.46
C ASN A 3 7.29 30.62 -11.09
N PHE A 4 7.67 29.75 -12.02
CA PHE A 4 6.84 28.64 -12.42
C PHE A 4 6.99 27.51 -11.38
N PRO A 5 5.91 26.97 -10.83
CA PRO A 5 6.00 25.79 -10.00
C PRO A 5 6.35 24.60 -10.91
N VAL A 6 7.57 24.09 -10.78
CA VAL A 6 7.94 22.82 -11.43
C VAL A 6 7.16 21.70 -10.77
N ASN A 7 6.29 21.08 -11.55
CA ASN A 7 5.43 19.99 -11.11
C ASN A 7 6.30 18.74 -10.86
N ILE A 8 6.27 18.22 -9.64
CA ILE A 8 6.99 17.00 -9.23
C ILE A 8 6.57 15.78 -10.09
N GLU A 9 5.38 15.83 -10.69
CA GLU A 9 4.88 14.80 -11.62
C GLU A 9 5.79 14.60 -12.85
N ASP A 10 6.40 15.68 -13.37
CA ASP A 10 7.30 15.59 -14.53
C ASP A 10 8.62 14.85 -14.23
N TYR A 11 9.01 14.82 -12.97
CA TYR A 11 10.23 14.13 -12.55
C TYR A 11 10.06 12.59 -12.55
N PHE A 12 8.95 12.11 -12.02
CA PHE A 12 8.67 10.67 -12.04
C PHE A 12 8.53 10.13 -13.45
N ALA A 13 8.01 10.94 -14.38
CA ALA A 13 7.93 10.58 -15.80
C ALA A 13 9.32 10.48 -16.47
N ARG A 14 10.26 11.35 -16.10
CA ARG A 14 11.62 11.36 -16.68
C ARG A 14 12.51 10.25 -16.13
N VAL A 15 12.42 9.91 -14.85
CA VAL A 15 13.22 8.81 -14.26
C VAL A 15 12.78 7.44 -14.79
N LEU A 16 11.48 7.26 -15.11
CA LEU A 16 11.01 6.04 -15.76
C LEU A 16 11.42 5.94 -17.24
N ASN A 17 11.53 7.05 -17.97
CA ASN A 17 11.87 7.05 -19.39
C ASN A 17 13.36 6.79 -19.69
N ILE A 18 14.27 7.11 -18.76
CA ILE A 18 15.70 6.88 -18.96
C ILE A 18 16.08 5.40 -18.92
N LYS A 19 15.33 4.54 -18.22
CA LYS A 19 15.57 3.08 -18.23
C LYS A 19 15.07 2.35 -19.48
N MET A 20 14.19 2.94 -20.26
CA MET A 20 13.65 2.32 -21.48
C MET A 20 14.46 2.59 -22.76
N CYS A 21 15.36 3.56 -22.77
CA CYS A 21 16.11 3.94 -23.97
C CYS A 21 17.40 3.17 -24.20
N MET A 22 17.88 2.34 -23.25
CA MET A 22 19.14 1.58 -23.39
C MET A 22 19.01 0.09 -23.73
N ARG A 23 17.84 -0.39 -24.19
CA ARG A 23 17.61 -1.81 -24.49
C ARG A 23 17.22 -2.15 -25.93
N LYS A 24 17.58 -1.30 -26.88
CA LYS A 24 17.33 -1.57 -28.32
C LYS A 24 18.59 -1.56 -29.17
N ILE A 25 19.73 -2.11 -28.70
CA ILE A 25 20.83 -2.46 -29.58
C ILE A 25 21.51 -3.71 -28.97
N PHE A 26 21.42 -4.83 -29.65
CA PHE A 26 22.13 -6.10 -29.59
C PHE A 26 21.23 -7.32 -29.53
N TYR A 27 20.80 -7.73 -30.69
CA TYR A 27 20.70 -9.13 -31.15
C TYR A 27 20.76 -9.08 -32.68
N PRO A 28 21.64 -9.79 -33.37
CA PRO A 28 21.46 -11.19 -33.58
C PRO A 28 22.80 -11.99 -33.64
N ILE A 29 22.69 -13.30 -33.78
CA ILE A 29 23.71 -14.33 -34.11
C ILE A 29 24.19 -15.12 -32.88
N LEU A 30 23.66 -16.31 -32.67
CA LEU A 30 24.31 -17.59 -32.88
C LEU A 30 23.35 -18.77 -32.62
N LEU A 31 23.07 -19.44 -33.68
CA LEU A 31 22.39 -20.75 -33.76
C LEU A 31 23.48 -21.83 -33.82
N LEU A 32 23.17 -23.01 -33.36
CA LEU A 32 23.89 -24.30 -33.48
C LEU A 32 24.87 -24.68 -32.36
N ALA A 33 24.46 -25.68 -31.57
CA ALA A 33 25.02 -27.04 -31.62
C ALA A 33 24.31 -27.97 -30.63
N LEU A 34 23.68 -28.99 -31.16
CA LEU A 34 23.28 -30.25 -30.52
C LEU A 34 24.51 -31.03 -30.06
N VAL A 35 24.39 -31.84 -29.01
CA VAL A 35 24.67 -33.25 -28.87
C VAL A 35 24.85 -33.70 -27.42
N ALA A 36 23.93 -34.51 -26.96
CA ALA A 36 23.95 -35.75 -26.14
C ALA A 36 25.15 -36.14 -25.28
N CYS A 37 24.84 -36.58 -24.05
CA CYS A 37 25.17 -37.86 -23.38
C CYS A 37 24.76 -37.72 -21.90
N LYS A 38 23.81 -38.46 -21.38
CA LYS A 38 23.66 -39.81 -20.87
C LYS A 38 24.59 -40.17 -19.68
N GLY A 39 23.98 -40.46 -18.54
CA GLY A 39 24.38 -41.44 -17.52
C GLY A 39 25.07 -40.83 -16.30
N GLN A 40 24.68 -41.05 -15.09
CA GLN A 40 24.46 -42.22 -14.29
C GLN A 40 24.37 -41.82 -12.82
N GLN A 41 23.58 -42.56 -12.07
CA GLN A 41 23.32 -42.59 -10.64
C GLN A 41 24.59 -42.88 -9.79
N GLN A 42 24.55 -42.39 -8.52
CA GLN A 42 24.68 -43.19 -7.28
C GLN A 42 24.94 -42.23 -6.11
N THR A 43 24.05 -42.16 -5.18
CA THR A 43 23.91 -42.79 -3.83
C THR A 43 25.01 -42.50 -2.80
N ALA A 44 24.55 -41.99 -1.72
CA ALA A 44 24.73 -42.39 -0.31
C ALA A 44 25.88 -41.81 0.52
N ASP A 45 25.46 -41.32 1.61
CA ASP A 45 25.85 -41.52 3.03
C ASP A 45 26.94 -40.67 3.67
N SER A 46 26.43 -39.99 4.66
CA SER A 46 26.74 -40.04 6.11
C SER A 46 27.98 -39.35 6.69
N GLU A 47 27.62 -38.63 7.77
CA GLU A 47 28.36 -38.50 9.05
C GLU A 47 29.66 -37.67 9.04
N SER A 48 29.81 -36.76 9.89
CA SER A 48 29.73 -36.49 11.32
C SER A 48 30.95 -35.70 11.79
N VAL A 49 30.73 -34.75 12.66
CA VAL A 49 31.42 -34.46 13.92
C VAL A 49 32.79 -33.72 13.92
N ALA A 50 32.77 -32.69 14.75
CA ALA A 50 33.78 -32.19 15.69
C ALA A 50 34.54 -30.91 15.33
N ASP A 51 34.20 -29.88 16.09
CA ASP A 51 35.10 -28.91 16.72
C ASP A 51 36.23 -29.62 17.50
N PRO A 52 37.36 -29.04 17.90
CA PRO A 52 37.45 -27.81 18.67
C PRO A 52 38.74 -26.95 18.52
N ALA A 53 38.59 -25.72 19.03
CA ALA A 53 39.45 -25.00 19.97
C ALA A 53 40.85 -24.46 19.63
N THR A 54 41.03 -23.22 20.02
CA THR A 54 42.03 -22.58 20.87
C THR A 54 43.36 -22.11 20.23
N GLU A 55 43.67 -20.88 20.39
CA GLU A 55 44.64 -20.14 21.21
C GLU A 55 45.09 -18.85 20.53
N SER A 56 44.76 -17.72 21.11
CA SER A 56 45.53 -16.78 21.88
C SER A 56 46.94 -16.45 21.38
N VAL A 57 47.27 -15.19 21.25
CA VAL A 57 48.35 -14.45 21.92
C VAL A 57 48.42 -13.00 21.42
N ASN A 58 48.25 -12.06 22.34
CA ASN A 58 48.82 -10.70 22.35
C ASN A 58 50.20 -10.79 23.00
N PRO A 59 51.15 -9.87 22.97
CA PRO A 59 51.04 -8.44 23.24
C PRO A 59 52.14 -7.51 22.63
N GLU A 60 52.14 -6.28 23.14
CA GLU A 60 53.19 -5.27 23.38
C GLU A 60 53.37 -4.15 22.36
N MET A 61 53.04 -2.95 22.71
CA MET A 61 53.67 -1.91 23.55
C MET A 61 54.90 -1.24 22.93
N GLY A 62 54.78 0.04 22.67
CA GLY A 62 55.88 0.96 22.28
C GLY A 62 55.51 2.41 22.51
N LYS A 63 55.80 2.90 23.72
CA LYS A 63 55.85 4.32 24.06
C LYS A 63 57.10 4.95 23.42
N ASN A 64 57.03 6.20 22.99
CA ASN A 64 58.09 7.14 23.30
C ASN A 64 57.64 8.61 23.27
N ASN A 65 58.00 9.27 24.35
CA ASN A 65 57.98 10.69 24.65
C ASN A 65 59.01 11.46 23.83
N GLY A 66 58.78 12.74 23.62
CA GLY A 66 59.79 13.73 23.19
C GLY A 66 59.23 15.13 23.32
N GLN A 67 59.64 15.76 24.40
CA GLN A 67 59.36 17.12 24.86
C GLN A 67 60.50 18.03 24.37
N SER A 68 60.22 19.29 24.08
CA SER A 68 60.93 20.52 24.49
C SER A 68 60.69 21.67 23.51
N ASP A 69 60.18 22.73 23.96
CA ASP A 69 60.64 23.99 24.50
C ASP A 69 60.69 25.16 23.47
N ALA A 70 59.90 26.16 23.85
CA ALA A 70 60.11 27.60 23.94
C ALA A 70 60.76 28.38 22.79
N ASP A 71 60.13 29.40 22.30
CA ASP A 71 60.48 30.77 22.63
C ASP A 71 59.44 31.81 22.17
N ALA A 72 59.34 32.86 22.94
CA ALA A 72 58.45 34.00 22.87
C ALA A 72 58.85 35.02 21.80
N THR A 73 57.94 35.79 21.22
CA THR A 73 58.00 37.21 21.07
C THR A 73 56.77 37.84 20.39
N ALA A 74 56.16 38.78 21.17
CA ALA A 74 55.52 40.04 20.78
C ALA A 74 54.28 40.03 19.84
N GLN A 75 53.19 40.51 20.42
CA GLN A 75 51.98 41.09 19.82
C GLN A 75 52.23 42.28 18.89
N PRO A 76 51.29 42.60 17.97
CA PRO A 76 50.37 43.65 18.33
C PRO A 76 48.91 43.29 18.08
N GLU A 77 48.09 43.75 19.01
CA GLU A 77 46.65 43.81 18.97
C GLU A 77 46.15 44.50 17.70
N VAL A 78 45.23 43.86 16.98
CA VAL A 78 44.30 44.57 16.11
C VAL A 78 42.92 44.02 16.43
N ASP A 79 42.11 44.83 17.08
CA ASP A 79 40.69 44.64 17.27
C ASP A 79 40.04 44.44 15.90
N ALA A 80 39.79 43.19 15.53
CA ALA A 80 38.85 42.87 14.50
C ALA A 80 37.54 42.55 15.19
N ILE A 81 36.64 43.51 15.23
CA ILE A 81 35.22 43.29 15.52
C ILE A 81 34.68 42.35 14.44
N THR A 82 34.82 41.07 14.68
CA THR A 82 34.13 40.07 13.89
C THR A 82 32.68 40.07 14.35
N SER A 83 31.85 40.78 13.61
CA SER A 83 30.41 40.61 13.68
C SER A 83 30.13 39.13 13.45
N ALA A 84 29.94 38.40 14.54
CA ALA A 84 29.43 37.05 14.52
C ALA A 84 28.01 37.13 13.99
N THR A 85 27.87 37.06 12.69
CA THR A 85 26.60 36.74 12.08
C THR A 85 26.26 35.32 12.59
N SER A 86 25.42 35.27 13.63
CA SER A 86 24.87 34.02 14.12
C SER A 86 24.13 33.36 12.97
N ARG A 87 24.78 32.40 12.32
CA ARG A 87 24.14 31.51 11.39
C ARG A 87 23.08 30.77 12.20
N PRO A 88 21.81 30.79 11.82
CA PRO A 88 20.81 30.00 12.51
C PRO A 88 21.34 28.55 12.54
N ASN A 89 21.17 27.91 13.68
CA ASN A 89 21.63 26.54 13.94
C ASN A 89 20.91 25.63 12.92
N GLN A 90 21.52 25.42 11.74
CA GLN A 90 20.95 24.57 10.70
C GLN A 90 21.28 23.13 11.06
N VAL A 91 20.30 22.40 11.56
CA VAL A 91 20.39 20.97 11.78
C VAL A 91 20.02 20.24 10.48
N SER A 92 20.84 19.29 10.07
CA SER A 92 20.61 18.50 8.87
C SER A 92 20.09 17.10 9.22
N PHE A 93 19.03 16.67 8.56
CA PHE A 93 18.42 15.37 8.75
C PHE A 93 18.43 14.56 7.45
N ASN A 94 18.50 13.26 7.58
CA ASN A 94 18.26 12.35 6.46
C ASN A 94 16.76 12.10 6.33
N GLY A 95 16.29 11.97 5.08
CA GLY A 95 14.88 11.71 4.82
C GLY A 95 14.67 10.87 3.57
N ARG A 96 13.46 10.36 3.45
CA ARG A 96 12.98 9.63 2.29
C ARG A 96 11.62 10.18 1.85
N ILE A 97 11.34 10.14 0.55
CA ILE A 97 10.01 10.47 0.05
C ILE A 97 9.13 9.23 0.21
N VAL A 98 7.99 9.40 0.86
CA VAL A 98 6.98 8.36 1.11
C VAL A 98 5.63 8.81 0.61
N LEU A 99 4.75 7.86 0.37
CA LEU A 99 3.35 8.16 0.07
C LEU A 99 2.51 8.01 1.35
N PRO A 100 1.60 8.95 1.62
CA PRO A 100 0.65 8.80 2.72
C PRO A 100 -0.15 7.50 2.60
N PRO A 101 -0.50 6.82 3.72
CA PRO A 101 -1.33 5.61 3.68
C PRO A 101 -2.66 5.80 2.95
N GLN A 102 -3.25 7.01 2.99
CA GLN A 102 -4.49 7.34 2.30
C GLN A 102 -4.34 7.41 0.77
N ARG A 103 -3.10 7.48 0.27
CA ARG A 103 -2.74 7.52 -1.15
C ARG A 103 -2.27 6.15 -1.69
N GLN A 104 -2.42 5.12 -0.89
CA GLN A 104 -2.08 3.75 -1.26
C GLN A 104 -3.30 2.88 -0.97
N ALA A 105 -3.65 1.99 -1.88
CA ALA A 105 -4.74 1.07 -1.71
C ALA A 105 -4.34 -0.32 -2.20
N THR A 106 -4.43 -1.30 -1.32
CA THR A 106 -4.30 -2.70 -1.67
C THR A 106 -5.66 -3.21 -2.14
N VAL A 107 -5.71 -3.77 -3.33
CA VAL A 107 -6.91 -4.41 -3.86
C VAL A 107 -6.91 -5.86 -3.42
N ALA A 108 -7.85 -6.21 -2.55
CA ALA A 108 -8.10 -7.56 -2.09
C ALA A 108 -9.62 -7.80 -2.06
N LEU A 109 -10.03 -9.05 -2.16
CA LEU A 109 -11.43 -9.44 -2.13
C LEU A 109 -11.74 -10.28 -0.89
N THR A 110 -12.94 -10.14 -0.37
CA THR A 110 -13.44 -10.92 0.77
C THR A 110 -13.86 -12.34 0.39
N ILE A 111 -14.05 -12.59 -0.91
CA ILE A 111 -14.31 -13.94 -1.45
C ILE A 111 -13.18 -14.32 -2.43
N GLY A 112 -12.84 -15.59 -2.48
CA GLY A 112 -11.87 -16.13 -3.43
C GLY A 112 -12.45 -16.35 -4.82
N GLY A 113 -11.65 -16.91 -5.72
CA GLY A 113 -12.10 -17.31 -7.05
C GLY A 113 -10.99 -17.33 -8.08
N VAL A 114 -11.33 -17.70 -9.30
CA VAL A 114 -10.39 -17.80 -10.41
C VAL A 114 -10.43 -16.51 -11.22
N ILE A 115 -9.27 -15.91 -11.46
CA ILE A 115 -9.14 -14.75 -12.36
C ILE A 115 -9.48 -15.19 -13.80
N LYS A 116 -10.56 -14.65 -14.34
CA LYS A 116 -10.99 -14.95 -15.71
C LYS A 116 -10.29 -14.06 -16.72
N ASN A 117 -10.21 -12.77 -16.40
CA ASN A 117 -9.56 -11.78 -17.26
C ASN A 117 -8.92 -10.68 -16.41
N THR A 118 -7.78 -10.18 -16.89
CA THR A 118 -7.14 -8.96 -16.39
C THR A 118 -6.41 -8.29 -17.53
N SER A 119 -6.52 -6.98 -17.63
CA SER A 119 -5.80 -6.16 -18.60
C SER A 119 -4.72 -5.28 -17.96
N LEU A 120 -4.45 -5.49 -16.66
CA LEU A 120 -3.53 -4.67 -15.90
C LEU A 120 -2.07 -4.93 -16.28
N LEU A 121 -1.35 -3.82 -16.44
CA LEU A 121 0.11 -3.83 -16.54
C LEU A 121 0.71 -3.08 -15.34
N PRO A 122 1.82 -3.57 -14.78
CA PRO A 122 2.57 -2.81 -13.77
C PRO A 122 2.95 -1.43 -14.31
N GLY A 123 2.68 -0.38 -13.54
CA GLY A 123 2.90 1.02 -13.94
C GLY A 123 1.78 1.66 -14.74
N GLN A 124 0.74 0.93 -15.10
CA GLN A 124 -0.44 1.49 -15.78
C GLN A 124 -1.23 2.40 -14.84
N HIS A 125 -1.74 3.52 -15.38
CA HIS A 125 -2.67 4.39 -14.66
C HIS A 125 -4.09 3.82 -14.74
N VAL A 126 -4.77 3.76 -13.60
CA VAL A 126 -6.17 3.37 -13.49
C VAL A 126 -6.98 4.48 -12.83
N THR A 127 -8.26 4.57 -13.19
CA THR A 127 -9.18 5.51 -12.56
C THR A 127 -10.02 4.80 -11.51
N LYS A 128 -10.43 5.53 -10.49
CA LYS A 128 -11.35 5.00 -9.46
C LYS A 128 -12.59 4.38 -10.11
N ASN A 129 -13.02 3.22 -9.63
CA ASN A 129 -14.13 2.41 -10.13
C ASN A 129 -13.93 1.78 -11.52
N SER A 130 -12.79 1.92 -12.17
CA SER A 130 -12.50 1.15 -13.40
C SER A 130 -12.32 -0.32 -13.07
N VAL A 131 -12.81 -1.21 -13.94
CA VAL A 131 -12.64 -2.65 -13.82
C VAL A 131 -11.20 -3.03 -14.11
N ILE A 132 -10.55 -3.70 -13.17
CA ILE A 132 -9.16 -4.12 -13.25
C ILE A 132 -8.98 -5.61 -13.49
N ALA A 133 -9.95 -6.40 -13.07
CA ALA A 133 -10.01 -7.83 -13.30
C ALA A 133 -11.45 -8.33 -13.22
N THR A 134 -11.70 -9.52 -13.75
CA THR A 134 -12.95 -10.25 -13.54
C THR A 134 -12.66 -11.60 -12.90
N LEU A 135 -13.48 -11.96 -11.92
CA LEU A 135 -13.35 -13.15 -11.11
C LEU A 135 -14.54 -14.08 -11.34
N GLU A 136 -14.26 -15.37 -11.41
CA GLU A 136 -15.28 -16.44 -11.46
C GLU A 136 -15.34 -17.14 -10.11
N ASN A 137 -16.53 -17.14 -9.48
CA ASN A 137 -16.75 -17.77 -8.18
C ASN A 137 -18.20 -18.31 -8.08
N PRO A 138 -18.40 -19.60 -7.79
CA PRO A 138 -19.73 -20.19 -7.61
C PRO A 138 -20.51 -19.62 -6.41
N GLU A 139 -19.81 -19.25 -5.32
CA GLU A 139 -20.46 -18.65 -4.15
C GLU A 139 -21.09 -17.30 -4.49
N PHE A 140 -20.44 -16.53 -5.38
CA PHE A 140 -20.98 -15.25 -5.86
C PHE A 140 -22.32 -15.45 -6.59
N ILE A 141 -22.46 -16.53 -7.40
CA ILE A 141 -23.72 -16.88 -8.07
C ILE A 141 -24.77 -17.27 -7.04
N THR A 142 -24.42 -18.11 -6.06
CA THR A 142 -25.31 -18.53 -4.98
C THR A 142 -25.81 -17.36 -4.14
N LEU A 143 -24.94 -16.41 -3.83
CA LEU A 143 -25.30 -15.20 -3.09
C LEU A 143 -26.32 -14.34 -3.85
N GLN A 144 -26.13 -14.17 -5.15
CA GLN A 144 -27.08 -13.48 -6.02
C GLN A 144 -28.45 -14.18 -6.06
N GLN A 145 -28.45 -15.52 -6.19
CA GLN A 145 -29.66 -16.30 -6.13
C GLN A 145 -30.39 -16.13 -4.78
N THR A 146 -29.64 -16.20 -3.66
CA THR A 146 -30.20 -16.00 -2.32
C THR A 146 -30.87 -14.64 -2.17
N TYR A 147 -30.28 -13.59 -2.74
CA TYR A 147 -30.88 -12.27 -2.73
C TYR A 147 -32.16 -12.20 -3.55
N LEU A 148 -32.18 -12.74 -4.79
CA LEU A 148 -33.35 -12.73 -5.66
C LEU A 148 -34.51 -13.53 -5.06
N ASP A 149 -34.22 -14.71 -4.51
CA ASP A 149 -35.22 -15.57 -3.86
C ASP A 149 -35.83 -14.90 -2.61
N SER A 150 -34.96 -14.32 -1.76
CA SER A 150 -35.43 -13.63 -0.56
C SER A 150 -36.19 -12.35 -0.89
N HIS A 151 -35.82 -11.64 -1.97
CA HIS A 151 -36.56 -10.47 -2.44
C HIS A 151 -37.98 -10.85 -2.87
N ALA A 152 -38.12 -11.85 -3.74
CA ALA A 152 -39.42 -12.32 -4.22
C ALA A 152 -40.32 -12.79 -3.06
N GLN A 153 -39.75 -13.54 -2.10
CA GLN A 153 -40.48 -14.01 -0.92
C GLN A 153 -40.87 -12.86 0.03
N THR A 154 -40.00 -11.85 0.19
CA THR A 154 -40.30 -10.67 1.00
C THR A 154 -41.48 -9.88 0.43
N GLU A 155 -41.54 -9.71 -0.88
CA GLU A 155 -42.64 -9.03 -1.57
C GLU A 155 -43.98 -9.78 -1.29
N TYR A 156 -43.98 -11.09 -1.46
CA TYR A 156 -45.17 -11.91 -1.16
C TYR A 156 -45.60 -11.77 0.32
N LEU A 157 -44.67 -11.93 1.26
CA LEU A 157 -44.98 -11.86 2.71
C LEU A 157 -45.35 -10.43 3.13
N ARG A 158 -44.85 -9.40 2.48
CA ARG A 158 -45.28 -8.03 2.71
C ARG A 158 -46.75 -7.83 2.39
N MET A 159 -47.19 -8.31 1.21
CA MET A 159 -48.59 -8.23 0.82
C MET A 159 -49.50 -9.04 1.77
N GLU A 160 -49.06 -10.22 2.23
CA GLU A 160 -49.80 -11.04 3.19
C GLU A 160 -49.89 -10.34 4.56
N TYR A 161 -48.79 -9.78 5.06
CA TYR A 161 -48.77 -8.99 6.28
C TYR A 161 -49.71 -7.79 6.21
N GLU A 162 -49.71 -7.02 5.13
CA GLU A 162 -50.60 -5.87 4.92
C GLU A 162 -52.05 -6.30 4.88
N ARG A 163 -52.38 -7.41 4.21
CA ARG A 163 -53.72 -8.00 4.19
C ARG A 163 -54.19 -8.41 5.58
N GLN A 164 -53.37 -9.15 6.35
CA GLN A 164 -53.70 -9.55 7.71
C GLN A 164 -53.83 -8.37 8.67
N LYS A 165 -53.04 -7.32 8.48
CA LYS A 165 -53.12 -6.08 9.23
C LYS A 165 -54.48 -5.40 9.04
N ASN A 166 -54.96 -5.26 7.82
CA ASN A 166 -56.25 -4.65 7.50
C ASN A 166 -57.42 -5.49 8.05
N LEU A 167 -57.39 -6.81 7.82
CA LEU A 167 -58.43 -7.73 8.36
C LEU A 167 -58.47 -7.72 9.89
N SER A 168 -57.33 -7.63 10.58
CA SER A 168 -57.27 -7.53 12.03
C SER A 168 -57.83 -6.20 12.55
N ALA A 169 -57.60 -5.08 11.82
CA ALA A 169 -58.19 -3.79 12.17
C ALA A 169 -59.74 -3.81 12.08
N GLU A 170 -60.29 -4.57 11.14
CA GLU A 170 -61.75 -4.78 10.96
C GLU A 170 -62.30 -5.89 11.86
N GLN A 171 -61.51 -6.42 12.80
CA GLN A 171 -61.89 -7.57 13.70
C GLN A 171 -62.23 -8.86 12.92
N ALA A 172 -61.87 -8.97 11.65
CA ALA A 172 -62.15 -10.10 10.77
C ALA A 172 -61.03 -11.15 10.75
N ALA A 173 -59.88 -10.90 11.40
CA ALA A 173 -58.78 -11.85 11.50
C ALA A 173 -58.31 -12.07 12.94
N SER A 174 -57.81 -13.30 13.20
CA SER A 174 -57.19 -13.64 14.48
C SER A 174 -55.90 -12.84 14.71
N GLN A 175 -55.73 -12.22 15.88
CA GLN A 175 -54.51 -11.54 16.31
C GLN A 175 -53.25 -12.42 16.18
N LYS A 176 -53.39 -13.74 16.43
CA LYS A 176 -52.31 -14.72 16.23
C LYS A 176 -51.83 -14.75 14.78
N LYS A 177 -52.77 -14.75 13.81
CA LYS A 177 -52.42 -14.81 12.37
C LYS A 177 -51.73 -13.52 11.90
N PHE A 178 -52.16 -12.37 12.40
CA PHE A 178 -51.50 -11.10 12.15
C PHE A 178 -50.07 -11.10 12.69
N GLN A 179 -49.86 -11.54 13.95
CA GLN A 179 -48.53 -11.60 14.53
C GLN A 179 -47.61 -12.57 13.77
N GLN A 180 -48.13 -13.73 13.33
CA GLN A 180 -47.40 -14.68 12.54
C GLN A 180 -46.96 -14.07 11.20
N SER A 181 -47.89 -13.49 10.42
CA SER A 181 -47.54 -12.85 9.14
C SER A 181 -46.54 -11.74 9.27
N LYS A 182 -46.62 -10.97 10.36
CA LYS A 182 -45.61 -9.95 10.68
C LYS A 182 -44.20 -10.53 10.94
N ALA A 183 -44.15 -11.63 11.74
CA ALA A 183 -42.91 -12.31 12.04
C ALA A 183 -42.24 -12.89 10.79
N ASP A 184 -43.05 -13.56 9.93
CA ASP A 184 -42.58 -14.16 8.68
C ASP A 184 -42.02 -13.11 7.71
N TYR A 185 -42.75 -11.98 7.56
CA TYR A 185 -42.29 -10.85 6.75
C TYR A 185 -40.97 -10.29 7.26
N LEU A 186 -40.85 -9.99 8.56
CA LEU A 186 -39.65 -9.42 9.14
C LEU A 186 -38.45 -10.37 9.06
N SER A 187 -38.68 -11.68 9.26
CA SER A 187 -37.63 -12.70 9.12
C SER A 187 -37.06 -12.73 7.70
N MET A 188 -37.95 -12.76 6.70
CA MET A 188 -37.50 -12.80 5.29
C MET A 188 -36.85 -11.49 4.85
N LYS A 189 -37.38 -10.36 5.31
CA LYS A 189 -36.77 -9.04 5.06
C LYS A 189 -35.36 -8.97 5.61
N SER A 190 -35.12 -9.45 6.82
CA SER A 190 -33.78 -9.52 7.40
C SER A 190 -32.82 -10.36 6.57
N ARG A 191 -33.30 -11.49 6.02
CA ARG A 191 -32.50 -12.34 5.12
C ARG A 191 -32.15 -11.65 3.81
N GLN A 192 -33.12 -10.94 3.22
CA GLN A 192 -32.90 -10.12 2.03
C GLN A 192 -31.88 -9.01 2.28
N ASP A 193 -32.05 -8.27 3.39
CA ASP A 193 -31.16 -7.17 3.76
C ASP A 193 -29.72 -7.67 4.01
N ALA A 194 -29.55 -8.85 4.60
CA ALA A 194 -28.24 -9.47 4.80
C ALA A 194 -27.57 -9.85 3.47
N ALA A 195 -28.31 -10.46 2.54
CA ALA A 195 -27.80 -10.80 1.22
C ALA A 195 -27.46 -9.55 0.40
N ALA A 196 -28.29 -8.49 0.49
CA ALA A 196 -28.01 -7.21 -0.15
C ALA A 196 -26.73 -6.56 0.37
N ALA A 197 -26.52 -6.60 1.70
CA ALA A 197 -25.29 -6.08 2.33
C ALA A 197 -24.05 -6.85 1.85
N GLN A 198 -24.10 -8.17 1.77
CA GLN A 198 -23.01 -8.99 1.25
C GLN A 198 -22.68 -8.67 -0.21
N LEU A 199 -23.68 -8.50 -1.08
CA LEU A 199 -23.48 -8.08 -2.47
C LEU A 199 -22.84 -6.68 -2.56
N SER A 200 -23.28 -5.76 -1.71
CA SER A 200 -22.72 -4.40 -1.65
C SER A 200 -21.25 -4.39 -1.23
N LEU A 201 -20.85 -5.28 -0.30
CA LEU A 201 -19.42 -5.44 0.08
C LEU A 201 -18.56 -5.92 -1.09
N LEU A 202 -19.15 -6.64 -2.04
CA LEU A 202 -18.47 -7.06 -3.27
C LEU A 202 -18.53 -6.00 -4.38
N GLY A 203 -19.09 -4.82 -4.08
CA GLY A 203 -19.24 -3.73 -5.05
C GLY A 203 -20.36 -3.91 -6.07
N VAL A 204 -21.28 -4.85 -5.80
CA VAL A 204 -22.45 -5.10 -6.65
C VAL A 204 -23.68 -4.39 -6.08
N ASN A 205 -24.35 -3.62 -6.92
CA ASN A 205 -25.63 -3.01 -6.52
C ASN A 205 -26.76 -4.04 -6.64
N PRO A 206 -27.45 -4.39 -5.53
CA PRO A 206 -28.55 -5.37 -5.57
C PRO A 206 -29.71 -4.97 -6.49
N GLU A 207 -29.98 -3.69 -6.67
CA GLU A 207 -31.05 -3.22 -7.56
C GLU A 207 -30.77 -3.51 -9.05
N THR A 208 -29.49 -3.45 -9.45
CA THR A 208 -29.13 -3.79 -10.83
C THR A 208 -29.36 -5.27 -11.11
N LEU A 209 -29.21 -6.12 -10.09
CA LEU A 209 -29.43 -7.55 -10.18
C LEU A 209 -30.89 -7.91 -10.46
N LEU A 210 -31.84 -7.16 -9.89
CA LEU A 210 -33.28 -7.34 -10.17
C LEU A 210 -33.63 -7.04 -11.64
N ARG A 211 -32.89 -6.14 -12.27
CA ARG A 211 -33.11 -5.73 -13.66
C ARG A 211 -32.37 -6.63 -14.64
N ASP A 212 -31.09 -6.87 -14.38
CA ASP A 212 -30.13 -7.44 -15.34
C ASP A 212 -29.92 -8.95 -15.14
N GLY A 213 -30.46 -9.52 -14.02
CA GLY A 213 -30.30 -10.94 -13.67
C GLY A 213 -28.92 -11.29 -13.10
N ILE A 214 -28.70 -12.59 -12.92
CA ILE A 214 -27.48 -13.14 -12.31
C ILE A 214 -26.27 -12.87 -13.23
N GLN A 215 -25.22 -12.26 -12.66
CA GLN A 215 -23.94 -12.01 -13.32
C GLN A 215 -22.97 -13.15 -12.97
N PRO A 216 -22.41 -13.86 -13.98
CA PRO A 216 -21.52 -14.99 -13.71
C PRO A 216 -20.11 -14.56 -13.26
N LEU A 217 -19.72 -13.32 -13.56
CA LEU A 217 -18.40 -12.78 -13.27
C LEU A 217 -18.49 -11.63 -12.29
N LEU A 218 -17.66 -11.67 -11.26
CA LEU A 218 -17.47 -10.56 -10.34
C LEU A 218 -16.44 -9.58 -10.90
N GLU A 219 -16.83 -8.32 -11.05
CA GLU A 219 -15.93 -7.26 -11.44
C GLU A 219 -15.14 -6.73 -10.25
N VAL A 220 -13.81 -6.76 -10.36
CA VAL A 220 -12.90 -6.14 -9.40
C VAL A 220 -12.61 -4.73 -9.86
N LYS A 221 -12.90 -3.73 -9.01
CA LYS A 221 -12.76 -2.32 -9.34
C LYS A 221 -11.65 -1.66 -8.55
N ALA A 222 -10.97 -0.67 -9.16
CA ALA A 222 -9.96 0.13 -8.51
C ALA A 222 -10.59 1.01 -7.41
N PRO A 223 -10.10 0.97 -6.16
CA PRO A 223 -10.65 1.78 -5.06
C PRO A 223 -10.28 3.26 -5.14
N ILE A 224 -9.13 3.57 -5.74
CA ILE A 224 -8.62 4.93 -5.95
C ILE A 224 -8.09 5.06 -7.39
N SER A 225 -7.95 6.31 -7.86
CA SER A 225 -7.21 6.59 -9.09
C SER A 225 -5.72 6.63 -8.79
N GLY A 226 -4.89 6.07 -9.69
CA GLY A 226 -3.45 6.03 -9.49
C GLY A 226 -2.75 5.04 -10.40
N TYR A 227 -1.53 4.68 -10.03
CA TYR A 227 -0.68 3.76 -10.79
C TYR A 227 -0.65 2.39 -10.12
N VAL A 228 -0.83 1.37 -10.93
CA VAL A 228 -0.81 -0.02 -10.48
C VAL A 228 0.63 -0.48 -10.21
N VAL A 229 0.84 -1.07 -9.04
CA VAL A 229 2.11 -1.69 -8.64
C VAL A 229 1.84 -3.07 -8.04
N ASN A 230 2.88 -3.87 -7.88
CA ASN A 230 2.81 -5.18 -7.20
C ASN A 230 1.67 -6.09 -7.69
N VAL A 231 1.53 -6.25 -9.02
CA VAL A 231 0.52 -7.15 -9.60
C VAL A 231 0.87 -8.60 -9.24
N ALA A 232 0.03 -9.21 -8.39
CA ALA A 232 0.19 -10.60 -7.92
C ALA A 232 -0.79 -11.57 -8.58
N MET A 233 -1.59 -11.11 -9.54
CA MET A 233 -2.59 -11.90 -10.26
C MET A 233 -2.22 -12.13 -11.71
N ASN A 234 -2.70 -13.23 -12.26
CA ASN A 234 -2.65 -13.56 -13.70
C ASN A 234 -3.90 -14.37 -14.07
N MET A 235 -4.20 -14.45 -15.35
CA MET A 235 -5.33 -15.23 -15.84
C MET A 235 -5.21 -16.70 -15.43
N GLY A 236 -6.30 -17.29 -14.95
CA GLY A 236 -6.37 -18.68 -14.48
C GLY A 236 -5.84 -18.92 -13.07
N LYS A 237 -5.25 -17.92 -12.40
CA LYS A 237 -4.82 -18.05 -11.01
C LYS A 237 -6.03 -18.03 -10.09
N TYR A 238 -6.06 -18.97 -9.13
CA TYR A 238 -7.01 -18.92 -8.01
C TYR A 238 -6.47 -17.96 -6.94
N ILE A 239 -7.33 -17.06 -6.49
CA ILE A 239 -7.05 -16.09 -5.43
C ILE A 239 -7.83 -16.49 -4.19
N ASN A 240 -7.16 -16.53 -3.05
CA ASN A 240 -7.79 -16.80 -1.77
C ASN A 240 -8.46 -15.53 -1.19
N PRO A 241 -9.49 -15.68 -0.35
CA PRO A 241 -10.07 -14.56 0.38
C PRO A 241 -9.00 -13.77 1.14
N GLY A 242 -8.97 -12.42 0.97
CA GLY A 242 -7.99 -11.55 1.60
C GLY A 242 -6.62 -11.47 0.90
N GLU A 243 -6.36 -12.27 -0.12
CA GLU A 243 -5.11 -12.19 -0.90
C GLU A 243 -5.09 -10.91 -1.73
N ALA A 244 -3.94 -10.21 -1.71
CA ALA A 244 -3.75 -8.99 -2.49
C ALA A 244 -3.62 -9.33 -3.98
N LEU A 245 -4.41 -8.68 -4.81
CA LEU A 245 -4.37 -8.78 -6.28
C LEU A 245 -3.33 -7.83 -6.87
N CYS A 246 -3.37 -6.60 -6.42
CA CYS A 246 -2.43 -5.53 -6.79
C CYS A 246 -2.51 -4.40 -5.78
N GLU A 247 -1.61 -3.45 -5.92
CA GLU A 247 -1.65 -2.19 -5.18
C GLU A 247 -1.82 -1.03 -6.17
N VAL A 248 -2.57 -0.01 -5.76
CA VAL A 248 -2.73 1.23 -6.52
C VAL A 248 -2.18 2.38 -5.69
N ILE A 249 -1.27 3.17 -6.27
CA ILE A 249 -0.64 4.31 -5.61
C ILE A 249 -0.97 5.61 -6.32
N ASP A 250 -1.38 6.61 -5.55
CA ASP A 250 -1.58 7.98 -6.02
C ASP A 250 -0.35 8.82 -5.67
N LYS A 251 0.37 9.28 -6.70
CA LYS A 251 1.60 10.04 -6.57
C LYS A 251 1.39 11.56 -6.44
N SER A 252 0.16 12.03 -6.37
CA SER A 252 -0.16 13.47 -6.46
C SER A 252 0.31 14.28 -5.24
N ALA A 253 0.46 13.65 -4.08
CA ALA A 253 0.88 14.32 -2.85
C ALA A 253 1.85 13.47 -2.04
N PRO A 254 3.12 13.38 -2.46
CA PRO A 254 4.15 12.69 -1.68
C PRO A 254 4.47 13.48 -0.41
N MET A 255 4.91 12.76 0.63
CA MET A 255 5.41 13.34 1.87
C MET A 255 6.89 13.08 2.02
N LEU A 256 7.58 13.98 2.69
CA LEU A 256 8.93 13.77 3.17
C LEU A 256 8.87 13.14 4.57
N CYS A 257 9.48 11.99 4.75
CA CYS A 257 9.69 11.36 6.05
C CYS A 257 11.14 11.60 6.45
N LEU A 258 11.34 12.38 7.51
CA LEU A 258 12.64 12.68 8.09
C LEU A 258 12.90 11.75 9.26
N THR A 259 14.13 11.26 9.37
CA THR A 259 14.62 10.56 10.56
C THR A 259 15.31 11.56 11.47
N THR A 260 14.72 11.84 12.62
CA THR A 260 15.22 12.80 13.61
C THR A 260 15.60 12.07 14.89
N TYR A 261 16.51 12.65 15.67
CA TYR A 261 16.93 12.09 16.95
C TYR A 261 16.26 12.84 18.09
N GLU A 262 16.08 12.15 19.22
CA GLU A 262 15.41 12.70 20.42
C GLU A 262 16.00 14.05 20.87
N LYS A 263 17.32 14.23 20.77
CA LYS A 263 18.02 15.47 21.12
C LYS A 263 17.65 16.68 20.24
N ASP A 264 17.22 16.43 18.99
CA ASP A 264 16.95 17.47 17.99
C ASP A 264 15.44 17.81 17.91
N LEU A 265 14.62 17.08 18.68
CA LEU A 265 13.16 17.27 18.69
C LEU A 265 12.72 18.56 19.41
N ALA A 266 13.52 19.05 20.35
CA ALA A 266 13.18 20.24 21.12
C ALA A 266 12.92 21.47 20.24
N ASP A 267 13.60 21.55 19.09
CA ASP A 267 13.53 22.68 18.16
C ASP A 267 12.53 22.43 17.01
N MET A 268 11.85 21.29 16.99
CA MET A 268 10.97 20.88 15.89
C MET A 268 9.51 20.84 16.32
N GLN A 269 8.66 21.63 15.67
CA GLN A 269 7.23 21.71 15.95
C GLN A 269 6.42 21.54 14.67
N THR A 270 5.18 21.10 14.82
CA THR A 270 4.24 21.10 13.70
C THR A 270 4.07 22.52 13.17
N GLY A 271 4.23 22.70 11.85
CA GLY A 271 4.26 24.02 11.20
C GLY A 271 5.65 24.55 10.94
N SER A 272 6.72 23.94 11.48
CA SER A 272 8.10 24.38 11.22
C SER A 272 8.45 24.22 9.73
N PRO A 273 9.09 25.23 9.10
CA PRO A 273 9.53 25.14 7.72
C PRO A 273 10.75 24.23 7.60
N VAL A 274 10.77 23.40 6.57
CA VAL A 274 11.88 22.50 6.24
C VAL A 274 12.32 22.73 4.81
N GLN A 275 13.63 22.83 4.59
CA GLN A 275 14.22 22.86 3.26
C GLN A 275 14.92 21.54 3.00
N PHE A 276 14.70 20.95 1.83
CA PHE A 276 15.33 19.69 1.48
C PHE A 276 15.80 19.65 0.04
N ARG A 277 16.72 18.73 -0.23
CA ARG A 277 17.21 18.42 -1.58
C ARG A 277 16.99 16.95 -1.86
N VAL A 278 16.63 16.64 -3.09
CA VAL A 278 16.45 15.27 -3.53
C VAL A 278 17.68 14.81 -4.27
N ASN A 279 18.26 13.69 -3.84
CA ASN A 279 19.41 13.10 -4.52
C ASN A 279 19.05 12.76 -5.98
N GLY A 280 19.89 13.18 -6.91
CA GLY A 280 19.64 13.00 -8.36
C GLY A 280 18.92 14.16 -9.04
N MET A 281 18.43 15.17 -8.30
CA MET A 281 17.78 16.37 -8.87
C MET A 281 18.71 17.60 -8.92
N GLY A 282 20.02 17.41 -8.82
CA GLY A 282 21.01 18.49 -8.83
C GLY A 282 20.92 19.36 -7.57
N THR A 283 21.08 20.69 -7.73
CA THR A 283 21.13 21.65 -6.63
C THR A 283 19.76 22.23 -6.24
N GLN A 284 18.67 21.73 -6.82
CA GLN A 284 17.33 22.24 -6.57
C GLN A 284 16.92 22.00 -5.11
N THR A 285 16.46 23.08 -4.46
CA THR A 285 15.99 23.04 -3.08
C THR A 285 14.46 23.14 -3.07
N PHE A 286 13.84 22.27 -2.29
CA PHE A 286 12.40 22.24 -2.09
C PHE A 286 12.07 22.71 -0.68
N ASN A 287 10.91 23.34 -0.52
CA ASN A 287 10.39 23.76 0.75
C ASN A 287 9.24 22.85 1.16
N GLY A 288 9.20 22.50 2.43
CA GLY A 288 8.14 21.75 3.06
C GLY A 288 7.77 22.33 4.41
N THR A 289 6.73 21.79 5.02
CA THR A 289 6.29 22.16 6.36
C THR A 289 6.07 20.89 7.14
N VAL A 290 6.51 20.85 8.40
CA VAL A 290 6.25 19.71 9.30
C VAL A 290 4.74 19.62 9.56
N ILE A 291 4.15 18.49 9.19
CA ILE A 291 2.71 18.21 9.39
C ILE A 291 2.45 17.29 10.59
N SER A 292 3.40 16.43 10.91
CA SER A 292 3.26 15.46 12.01
C SER A 292 4.62 15.01 12.53
N ILE A 293 4.69 14.76 13.84
CA ILE A 293 5.86 14.21 14.52
C ILE A 293 5.43 12.87 15.10
N GLY A 294 6.14 11.81 14.72
CA GLY A 294 5.93 10.46 15.24
C GLY A 294 6.14 10.42 16.76
N GLN A 295 5.32 9.63 17.44
CA GLN A 295 5.40 9.49 18.90
C GLN A 295 6.12 8.18 19.31
N LYS A 296 6.44 7.34 18.33
CA LYS A 296 7.15 6.08 18.57
C LYS A 296 8.63 6.28 18.31
N VAL A 297 9.44 6.07 19.33
CA VAL A 297 10.91 6.06 19.24
C VAL A 297 11.33 4.68 18.75
N ASP A 298 12.19 4.63 17.74
CA ASP A 298 12.89 3.41 17.34
C ASP A 298 13.93 3.07 18.42
N GLU A 299 13.79 1.90 19.04
CA GLU A 299 14.62 1.49 20.21
C GLU A 299 16.09 1.27 19.85
N VAL A 300 16.38 0.93 18.59
CA VAL A 300 17.74 0.65 18.12
C VAL A 300 18.49 1.93 17.86
N ASN A 301 17.85 2.87 17.14
CA ASN A 301 18.52 4.08 16.66
C ASN A 301 18.15 5.32 17.48
N ARG A 302 17.26 5.22 18.46
CA ARG A 302 16.68 6.35 19.21
C ARG A 302 16.21 7.48 18.31
N SER A 303 15.61 7.11 17.20
CA SER A 303 15.11 8.04 16.19
C SER A 303 13.59 8.05 16.14
N LEU A 304 13.05 9.18 15.69
CA LEU A 304 11.63 9.38 15.42
C LEU A 304 11.44 9.78 13.96
N GLU A 305 10.29 9.45 13.42
CA GLU A 305 9.89 9.86 12.07
C GLU A 305 9.11 11.18 12.14
N VAL A 306 9.49 12.15 11.33
CA VAL A 306 8.80 13.44 11.18
C VAL A 306 8.34 13.58 9.74
N TYR A 307 7.09 13.97 9.55
CA TYR A 307 6.45 14.03 8.25
C TYR A 307 6.13 15.48 7.85
#